data_01afcd2f23b500c87bc4f59d80184e00
#
_entry.id   01afcd2f23b500c87bc4f59d80184e00
#
_cell.length_a   1.000
_cell.length_b   1.000
_cell.length_c   1.000
_cell.angle_alpha   90.00
_cell.angle_beta   90.00
_cell.angle_gamma   90.00
#
_symmetry.space_group_name_H-M   'P 1'
#
loop_
_entity.id
_entity.type
_entity.pdbx_description
1 polymer ?
#
loop_
_entity_poly.entity_id
_entity_poly.type
_entity_poly.pdbx_seq_one_letter_code
_entity_poly.pdbx_strand_id
1 'polypeptide(L)'
;NSEIKLSWKKVSGASGYSVCMRKNGKYPQIADVKSGSTLTYTVKNLPNATRENFKVRAYKTVKGKKVYGVYSDNWNTATNPQPAKGLKVSSVSYNSVKLSWTKIGCTNYRVFQLKNGQWKEIAKTTDTSYTVKNLSQKTTYKFKIRACKTDDKKANHYGKYSAEVSATTSKAPAVVTPVSQ
;
A
#
# COMPACT_ATOMS: atom_id res chain seq x y z
N ASN A 1 -11.14 -3.34 6.17
CA ASN A 1 -10.19 -3.35 7.29
C ASN A 1 -8.97 -4.18 6.91
N SER A 2 -7.80 -3.72 7.32
CA SER A 2 -6.54 -4.42 7.09
C SER A 2 -6.17 -5.30 8.28
N GLU A 3 -5.35 -6.30 8.03
CA GLU A 3 -4.78 -7.15 9.07
C GLU A 3 -3.27 -7.24 8.93
N ILE A 4 -2.59 -7.54 10.05
CA ILE A 4 -1.15 -7.77 10.10
C ILE A 4 -0.93 -9.09 10.84
N LYS A 5 -0.24 -10.03 10.18
CA LYS A 5 0.21 -11.29 10.80
C LYS A 5 1.60 -11.07 11.40
N LEU A 6 1.69 -11.23 12.69
CA LEU A 6 2.94 -11.21 13.45
C LEU A 6 3.47 -12.64 13.58
N SER A 7 4.80 -12.80 13.58
CA SER A 7 5.47 -14.06 13.89
C SER A 7 6.73 -13.80 14.71
N TRP A 8 7.09 -14.75 15.57
CA TRP A 8 8.27 -14.66 16.44
C TRP A 8 8.95 -16.01 16.62
N LYS A 9 10.17 -15.98 17.12
CA LYS A 9 10.92 -17.20 17.44
C LYS A 9 10.44 -17.77 18.78
N LYS A 10 10.46 -19.10 18.90
CA LYS A 10 10.13 -19.81 20.14
C LYS A 10 11.12 -19.43 21.24
N VAL A 11 10.59 -19.14 22.43
CA VAL A 11 11.36 -18.97 23.66
C VAL A 11 11.24 -20.27 24.46
N SER A 12 12.37 -20.88 24.83
CA SER A 12 12.39 -22.11 25.59
C SER A 12 11.73 -21.92 26.98
N GLY A 13 10.89 -22.85 27.38
CA GLY A 13 10.18 -22.81 28.67
C GLY A 13 9.03 -21.78 28.73
N ALA A 14 8.70 -21.09 27.66
CA ALA A 14 7.56 -20.17 27.64
C ALA A 14 6.24 -20.92 27.78
N SER A 15 5.35 -20.44 28.63
CA SER A 15 3.95 -20.89 28.74
C SER A 15 3.04 -20.16 27.72
N GLY A 16 3.47 -19.01 27.23
CA GLY A 16 2.74 -18.21 26.25
C GLY A 16 3.42 -16.90 25.93
N TYR A 17 2.71 -16.06 25.17
CA TYR A 17 3.23 -14.77 24.70
C TYR A 17 2.21 -13.65 24.87
N SER A 18 2.68 -12.48 25.29
CA SER A 18 1.93 -11.24 25.36
C SER A 18 2.25 -10.41 24.12
N VAL A 19 1.24 -10.13 23.29
CA VAL A 19 1.35 -9.27 22.09
C VAL A 19 0.89 -7.89 22.47
N CYS A 20 1.70 -6.89 22.15
CA CYS A 20 1.45 -5.49 22.47
C CYS A 20 1.51 -4.63 21.20
N MET A 21 0.65 -3.63 21.11
CA MET A 21 0.62 -2.64 20.03
C MET A 21 0.77 -1.23 20.59
N ARG A 22 1.56 -0.39 19.93
CA ARG A 22 1.75 1.00 20.37
C ARG A 22 0.46 1.79 20.25
N LYS A 23 0.06 2.44 21.35
CA LYS A 23 -1.07 3.37 21.42
C LYS A 23 -0.70 4.53 22.36
N ASN A 24 -0.75 5.76 21.86
CA ASN A 24 -0.42 6.97 22.64
C ASN A 24 0.93 6.87 23.38
N GLY A 25 1.98 6.41 22.67
CA GLY A 25 3.33 6.27 23.22
C GLY A 25 3.57 5.04 24.10
N LYS A 26 2.51 4.35 24.55
CA LYS A 26 2.56 3.15 25.38
C LYS A 26 2.36 1.88 24.56
N TYR A 27 2.64 0.71 25.15
CA TYR A 27 2.47 -0.61 24.51
C TYR A 27 1.47 -1.47 25.31
N PRO A 28 0.15 -1.13 25.31
CA PRO A 28 -0.84 -1.99 25.91
C PRO A 28 -0.86 -3.36 25.27
N GLN A 29 -1.14 -4.40 26.06
CA GLN A 29 -1.37 -5.74 25.57
C GLN A 29 -2.67 -5.78 24.76
N ILE A 30 -2.60 -6.34 23.55
CA ILE A 30 -3.74 -6.54 22.65
C ILE A 30 -4.13 -8.00 22.52
N ALA A 31 -3.23 -8.93 22.87
CA ALA A 31 -3.52 -10.35 22.88
C ALA A 31 -2.66 -11.11 23.90
N ASP A 32 -3.26 -12.19 24.42
CA ASP A 32 -2.63 -13.19 25.26
C ASP A 32 -2.63 -14.53 24.53
N VAL A 33 -1.50 -14.94 24.00
CA VAL A 33 -1.33 -16.23 23.33
C VAL A 33 -0.96 -17.28 24.39
N LYS A 34 -1.96 -18.02 24.86
CA LYS A 34 -1.84 -19.00 25.99
C LYS A 34 -1.18 -20.32 25.56
N SER A 35 -0.15 -20.26 24.71
CA SER A 35 0.57 -21.43 24.24
C SER A 35 2.01 -21.06 23.92
N GLY A 36 2.97 -21.74 24.51
CA GLY A 36 4.40 -21.59 24.20
C GLY A 36 4.80 -22.12 22.83
N SER A 37 3.93 -22.89 22.14
CA SER A 37 4.16 -23.41 20.80
C SER A 37 3.50 -22.59 19.69
N THR A 38 2.56 -21.70 20.03
CA THR A 38 1.95 -20.79 19.04
C THR A 38 2.84 -19.58 18.84
N LEU A 39 3.39 -19.44 17.64
CA LEU A 39 4.42 -18.47 17.30
C LEU A 39 3.92 -17.37 16.34
N THR A 40 2.61 -17.26 16.19
CA THR A 40 1.99 -16.24 15.32
C THR A 40 0.73 -15.66 15.95
N TYR A 41 0.41 -14.42 15.59
CA TYR A 41 -0.86 -13.78 15.92
C TYR A 41 -1.27 -12.82 14.80
N THR A 42 -2.55 -12.83 14.42
CA THR A 42 -3.06 -11.90 13.40
C THR A 42 -3.86 -10.79 14.07
N VAL A 43 -3.38 -9.57 13.98
CA VAL A 43 -4.08 -8.36 14.41
C VAL A 43 -5.04 -7.96 13.30
N LYS A 44 -6.32 -7.91 13.60
CA LYS A 44 -7.40 -7.60 12.63
C LYS A 44 -7.98 -6.21 12.87
N ASN A 45 -8.80 -5.76 11.92
CA ASN A 45 -9.57 -4.50 12.01
C ASN A 45 -8.70 -3.25 12.14
N LEU A 46 -7.48 -3.29 11.63
CA LEU A 46 -6.61 -2.13 11.60
C LEU A 46 -7.09 -1.12 10.54
N PRO A 47 -6.91 0.19 10.77
CA PRO A 47 -7.12 1.19 9.73
C PRO A 47 -6.21 0.94 8.52
N ASN A 48 -6.67 1.31 7.34
CA ASN A 48 -5.86 1.19 6.12
C ASN A 48 -4.79 2.29 6.06
N ALA A 49 -3.66 1.98 5.42
CA ALA A 49 -2.55 2.91 5.21
C ALA A 49 -2.00 3.54 6.51
N THR A 50 -2.11 2.85 7.63
CA THR A 50 -1.54 3.29 8.91
C THR A 50 -0.21 2.58 9.19
N ARG A 51 0.66 3.27 9.91
CA ARG A 51 1.89 2.69 10.46
C ARG A 51 1.60 2.14 11.83
N GLU A 52 2.00 0.90 12.05
CA GLU A 52 1.76 0.18 13.29
C GLU A 52 3.08 -0.32 13.88
N ASN A 53 3.14 -0.31 15.21
CA ASN A 53 4.31 -0.75 15.95
C ASN A 53 3.89 -1.80 16.96
N PHE A 54 4.60 -2.94 16.96
CA PHE A 54 4.31 -4.06 17.84
C PHE A 54 5.53 -4.48 18.64
N LYS A 55 5.27 -5.06 19.81
CA LYS A 55 6.22 -5.80 20.63
C LYS A 55 5.59 -7.10 21.09
N VAL A 56 6.42 -8.14 21.24
CA VAL A 56 6.01 -9.41 21.82
C VAL A 56 6.96 -9.74 22.96
N ARG A 57 6.45 -10.34 24.03
CA ARG A 57 7.28 -10.93 25.08
C ARG A 57 6.72 -12.28 25.49
N ALA A 58 7.60 -13.21 25.81
CA ALA A 58 7.23 -14.49 26.40
C ALA A 58 6.84 -14.31 27.87
N TYR A 59 6.05 -15.23 28.38
CA TYR A 59 5.84 -15.39 29.82
C TYR A 59 5.88 -16.88 30.21
N LYS A 60 6.24 -17.13 31.47
CA LYS A 60 6.12 -18.43 32.14
C LYS A 60 5.06 -18.31 33.24
N THR A 61 4.19 -19.29 33.37
CA THR A 61 3.25 -19.37 34.49
C THR A 61 3.88 -20.12 35.63
N VAL A 62 4.02 -19.44 36.76
CA VAL A 62 4.61 -20.01 38.01
C VAL A 62 3.60 -19.81 39.13
N LYS A 63 3.15 -20.90 39.74
CA LYS A 63 2.12 -20.87 40.82
C LYS A 63 0.90 -20.00 40.41
N GLY A 64 0.40 -20.18 39.18
CA GLY A 64 -0.76 -19.45 38.64
C GLY A 64 -0.52 -18.01 38.24
N LYS A 65 0.67 -17.43 38.47
CA LYS A 65 1.03 -16.05 38.11
C LYS A 65 1.93 -16.02 36.89
N LYS A 66 1.75 -15.02 36.01
CA LYS A 66 2.60 -14.80 34.85
C LYS A 66 3.87 -14.05 35.24
N VAL A 67 5.01 -14.62 34.92
CA VAL A 67 6.32 -13.98 34.98
C VAL A 67 6.74 -13.68 33.56
N TYR A 68 6.94 -12.40 33.24
CA TYR A 68 7.22 -11.94 31.89
C TYR A 68 8.71 -11.79 31.63
N GLY A 69 9.15 -12.23 30.44
CA GLY A 69 10.47 -11.92 29.91
C GLY A 69 10.54 -10.51 29.33
N VAL A 70 11.71 -10.19 28.76
CA VAL A 70 11.95 -8.95 28.06
C VAL A 70 11.08 -8.84 26.79
N TYR A 71 10.80 -7.62 26.36
CA TYR A 71 10.14 -7.39 25.09
C TYR A 71 11.09 -7.65 23.91
N SER A 72 10.53 -8.09 22.79
CA SER A 72 11.22 -8.06 21.50
C SER A 72 11.56 -6.63 21.09
N ASP A 73 12.41 -6.48 20.09
CA ASP A 73 12.55 -5.23 19.35
C ASP A 73 11.22 -4.77 18.78
N ASN A 74 11.15 -3.49 18.45
CA ASN A 74 9.99 -2.93 17.78
C ASN A 74 9.81 -3.54 16.39
N TRP A 75 8.65 -4.10 16.13
CA TRP A 75 8.23 -4.43 14.78
C TRP A 75 7.39 -3.31 14.20
N ASN A 76 8.00 -2.55 13.31
CA ASN A 76 7.37 -1.45 12.60
C ASN A 76 6.94 -1.93 11.22
N THR A 77 5.68 -1.69 10.87
CA THR A 77 5.11 -2.05 9.56
C THR A 77 3.97 -1.10 9.22
N ALA A 78 3.34 -1.28 8.08
CA ALA A 78 2.13 -0.54 7.73
C ALA A 78 1.06 -1.46 7.14
N THR A 79 -0.19 -1.06 7.31
CA THR A 79 -1.32 -1.70 6.63
C THR A 79 -1.40 -1.27 5.18
N ASN A 80 -1.98 -2.12 4.34
CA ASN A 80 -2.21 -1.79 2.93
C ASN A 80 -3.20 -0.62 2.79
N PRO A 81 -2.99 0.28 1.83
CA PRO A 81 -3.98 1.29 1.48
C PRO A 81 -5.27 0.65 0.94
N GLN A 82 -6.36 1.41 1.01
CA GLN A 82 -7.56 1.07 0.25
C GLN A 82 -7.26 1.06 -1.26
N PRO A 83 -8.07 0.36 -2.08
CA PRO A 83 -8.00 0.49 -3.53
C PRO A 83 -8.13 1.96 -3.94
N ALA A 84 -7.32 2.41 -4.88
CA ALA A 84 -7.48 3.74 -5.45
C ALA A 84 -8.82 3.83 -6.18
N LYS A 85 -9.58 4.91 -5.93
CA LYS A 85 -10.94 5.13 -6.43
C LYS A 85 -11.01 6.34 -7.36
N GLY A 86 -12.05 6.39 -8.20
CA GLY A 86 -12.34 7.55 -9.02
C GLY A 86 -11.31 7.80 -10.13
N LEU A 87 -10.54 6.77 -10.54
CA LEU A 87 -9.67 6.90 -11.71
C LEU A 87 -10.53 7.21 -12.93
N LYS A 88 -10.21 8.29 -13.60
CA LYS A 88 -10.84 8.74 -14.84
C LYS A 88 -9.85 9.40 -15.77
N VAL A 89 -10.18 9.44 -17.04
CA VAL A 89 -9.52 10.27 -18.05
C VAL A 89 -10.08 11.68 -17.90
N SER A 90 -9.24 12.65 -17.61
CA SER A 90 -9.66 14.06 -17.44
C SER A 90 -9.43 14.92 -18.69
N SER A 91 -8.45 14.57 -19.52
CA SER A 91 -8.28 15.16 -20.85
C SER A 91 -7.49 14.25 -21.77
N VAL A 92 -7.67 14.43 -23.07
CA VAL A 92 -6.97 13.69 -24.13
C VAL A 92 -6.50 14.68 -25.20
N SER A 93 -5.29 14.49 -25.70
CA SER A 93 -4.77 15.19 -26.89
C SER A 93 -4.30 14.15 -27.94
N TYR A 94 -3.68 14.63 -29.01
CA TYR A 94 -3.12 13.74 -30.04
C TYR A 94 -1.91 12.91 -29.55
N ASN A 95 -1.23 13.35 -28.50
CA ASN A 95 -0.01 12.71 -28.01
C ASN A 95 0.03 12.56 -26.47
N SER A 96 -1.07 12.84 -25.77
CA SER A 96 -1.11 12.73 -24.32
C SER A 96 -2.49 12.37 -23.78
N VAL A 97 -2.50 11.76 -22.59
CA VAL A 97 -3.69 11.46 -21.80
C VAL A 97 -3.44 11.92 -20.37
N LYS A 98 -4.32 12.77 -19.84
CA LYS A 98 -4.31 13.16 -18.43
C LYS A 98 -5.28 12.28 -17.64
N LEU A 99 -4.77 11.65 -16.62
CA LEU A 99 -5.51 10.84 -15.66
C LEU A 99 -5.73 11.63 -14.38
N SER A 100 -6.84 11.42 -13.70
CA SER A 100 -7.10 11.94 -12.36
C SER A 100 -7.83 10.90 -11.52
N TRP A 101 -7.72 11.02 -10.17
CA TRP A 101 -8.34 10.11 -9.22
C TRP A 101 -8.59 10.76 -7.86
N THR A 102 -9.35 10.07 -7.02
CA THR A 102 -9.67 10.55 -5.67
C THR A 102 -8.48 10.37 -4.73
N LYS A 103 -8.17 11.39 -3.94
CA LYS A 103 -7.15 11.32 -2.88
C LYS A 103 -7.56 10.34 -1.79
N ILE A 104 -6.63 9.47 -1.41
CA ILE A 104 -6.77 8.57 -0.27
C ILE A 104 -5.52 8.62 0.63
N GLY A 105 -5.61 8.10 1.85
CA GLY A 105 -4.46 8.01 2.76
C GLY A 105 -3.43 7.00 2.22
N CYS A 106 -2.35 7.51 1.61
CA CYS A 106 -1.23 6.71 1.11
C CYS A 106 0.05 7.56 1.04
N THR A 107 1.19 6.95 0.74
CA THR A 107 2.45 7.69 0.55
C THR A 107 2.59 8.18 -0.89
N ASN A 108 2.18 7.36 -1.85
CA ASN A 108 2.24 7.68 -3.27
C ASN A 108 1.26 6.78 -4.07
N TYR A 109 1.10 7.12 -5.34
CA TYR A 109 0.39 6.30 -6.31
C TYR A 109 1.37 5.77 -7.35
N ARG A 110 1.10 4.57 -7.85
CA ARG A 110 1.78 3.94 -8.98
C ARG A 110 0.84 3.90 -10.15
N VAL A 111 1.25 4.45 -11.27
CA VAL A 111 0.49 4.52 -12.53
C VAL A 111 0.98 3.44 -13.47
N PHE A 112 0.07 2.68 -14.05
CA PHE A 112 0.36 1.58 -14.97
C PHE A 112 -0.33 1.79 -16.30
N GLN A 113 0.37 1.42 -17.37
CA GLN A 113 -0.12 1.38 -18.74
C GLN A 113 -0.03 -0.07 -19.26
N LEU A 114 -1.05 -0.51 -19.98
CA LEU A 114 -1.01 -1.78 -20.72
C LEU A 114 -0.13 -1.61 -21.97
N LYS A 115 0.97 -2.37 -22.06
CA LYS A 115 1.91 -2.39 -23.18
C LYS A 115 2.18 -3.83 -23.57
N ASN A 116 1.89 -4.20 -24.83
CA ASN A 116 2.11 -5.55 -25.35
C ASN A 116 1.48 -6.64 -24.46
N GLY A 117 0.23 -6.45 -24.05
CA GLY A 117 -0.49 -7.38 -23.18
C GLY A 117 -0.06 -7.39 -21.71
N GLN A 118 0.94 -6.61 -21.32
CA GLN A 118 1.46 -6.55 -19.95
C GLN A 118 1.28 -5.18 -19.31
N TRP A 119 0.93 -5.17 -18.02
CA TRP A 119 0.86 -3.95 -17.22
C TRP A 119 2.25 -3.51 -16.78
N LYS A 120 2.72 -2.37 -17.32
CA LYS A 120 4.00 -1.77 -16.94
C LYS A 120 3.78 -0.51 -16.10
N GLU A 121 4.51 -0.38 -14.99
CA GLU A 121 4.55 0.85 -14.21
C GLU A 121 5.23 1.94 -15.03
N ILE A 122 4.55 3.08 -15.22
CA ILE A 122 5.03 4.21 -16.00
C ILE A 122 5.33 5.44 -15.14
N ALA A 123 4.79 5.49 -13.92
CA ALA A 123 5.06 6.60 -13.00
C ALA A 123 4.78 6.25 -11.54
N LYS A 124 5.47 7.00 -10.67
CA LYS A 124 5.21 7.13 -9.25
C LYS A 124 4.96 8.61 -8.95
N THR A 125 3.84 8.93 -8.27
CA THR A 125 3.48 10.31 -7.95
C THR A 125 2.79 10.42 -6.60
N THR A 126 2.91 11.56 -5.93
CA THR A 126 2.14 11.93 -4.73
C THR A 126 0.86 12.65 -5.07
N ASP A 127 0.73 13.15 -6.30
CA ASP A 127 -0.42 13.88 -6.80
C ASP A 127 -1.60 12.96 -7.09
N THR A 128 -2.77 13.54 -7.29
CA THR A 128 -4.01 12.86 -7.68
C THR A 128 -4.29 12.96 -9.17
N SER A 129 -3.28 13.32 -9.96
CA SER A 129 -3.32 13.31 -11.41
C SER A 129 -1.96 12.99 -12.00
N TYR A 130 -1.96 12.52 -13.24
CA TYR A 130 -0.74 12.28 -14.01
C TYR A 130 -1.02 12.41 -15.51
N THR A 131 -0.12 13.08 -16.23
CA THR A 131 -0.21 13.20 -17.69
C THR A 131 0.78 12.27 -18.34
N VAL A 132 0.26 11.27 -19.04
CA VAL A 132 1.05 10.38 -19.89
C VAL A 132 1.30 11.09 -21.22
N LYS A 133 2.57 11.27 -21.57
CA LYS A 133 3.01 12.01 -22.77
C LYS A 133 3.64 11.04 -23.79
N ASN A 134 3.97 11.59 -24.97
CA ASN A 134 4.65 10.87 -26.05
C ASN A 134 3.87 9.64 -26.53
N LEU A 135 2.56 9.79 -26.63
CA LEU A 135 1.66 8.77 -27.14
C LEU A 135 1.48 8.94 -28.65
N SER A 136 1.24 7.85 -29.36
CA SER A 136 0.88 7.86 -30.77
C SER A 136 -0.55 8.39 -30.94
N GLN A 137 -0.80 9.17 -31.98
CA GLN A 137 -2.14 9.65 -32.33
C GLN A 137 -3.06 8.49 -32.74
N LYS A 138 -4.39 8.71 -32.63
CA LYS A 138 -5.44 7.73 -33.01
C LYS A 138 -5.24 6.34 -32.41
N THR A 139 -4.64 6.26 -31.22
CA THR A 139 -4.27 4.99 -30.56
C THR A 139 -4.97 4.89 -29.21
N THR A 140 -5.55 3.73 -28.92
CA THR A 140 -6.21 3.46 -27.64
C THR A 140 -5.22 2.92 -26.63
N TYR A 141 -5.23 3.51 -25.46
CA TYR A 141 -4.40 3.15 -24.33
C TYR A 141 -5.27 2.78 -23.13
N LYS A 142 -4.80 1.81 -22.32
CA LYS A 142 -5.43 1.42 -21.07
C LYS A 142 -4.53 1.72 -19.90
N PHE A 143 -5.14 2.19 -18.81
CA PHE A 143 -4.45 2.61 -17.59
C PHE A 143 -5.15 2.06 -16.36
N LYS A 144 -4.37 1.83 -15.30
CA LYS A 144 -4.83 1.60 -13.94
C LYS A 144 -3.82 2.16 -12.95
N ILE A 145 -4.25 2.34 -11.71
CA ILE A 145 -3.39 2.82 -10.64
C ILE A 145 -3.51 1.93 -9.41
N ARG A 146 -2.56 2.03 -8.52
CA ARG A 146 -2.68 1.54 -7.14
C ARG A 146 -2.02 2.50 -6.17
N ALA A 147 -2.57 2.58 -4.97
CA ALA A 147 -1.97 3.33 -3.87
C ALA A 147 -0.87 2.49 -3.19
N CYS A 148 0.12 3.18 -2.64
CA CYS A 148 1.23 2.61 -1.91
C CYS A 148 1.43 3.35 -0.58
N LYS A 149 1.57 2.60 0.53
CA LYS A 149 2.04 3.09 1.82
C LYS A 149 3.45 2.58 2.05
N THR A 150 4.39 3.48 2.29
CA THR A 150 5.76 3.12 2.66
C THR A 150 5.88 3.17 4.17
N ASP A 151 6.39 2.12 4.80
CA ASP A 151 6.63 2.07 6.23
C ASP A 151 7.98 2.69 6.63
N ASP A 152 8.31 2.64 7.92
CA ASP A 152 9.54 3.24 8.45
C ASP A 152 10.81 2.48 8.03
N LYS A 153 10.68 1.21 7.63
CA LYS A 153 11.76 0.40 7.05
C LYS A 153 11.88 0.57 5.53
N LYS A 154 11.14 1.54 4.95
CA LYS A 154 11.05 1.80 3.51
C LYS A 154 10.44 0.66 2.69
N ALA A 155 9.79 -0.32 3.33
CA ALA A 155 9.02 -1.33 2.64
C ALA A 155 7.70 -0.76 2.10
N ASN A 156 7.30 -1.19 0.92
CA ASN A 156 6.11 -0.73 0.24
C ASN A 156 4.93 -1.70 0.45
N HIS A 157 3.83 -1.17 0.94
CA HIS A 157 2.56 -1.87 1.14
C HIS A 157 1.56 -1.37 0.10
N TYR A 158 1.04 -2.26 -0.73
CA TYR A 158 0.22 -1.89 -1.88
C TYR A 158 -1.25 -2.19 -1.67
N GLY A 159 -2.10 -1.24 -2.01
CA GLY A 159 -3.52 -1.46 -2.20
C GLY A 159 -3.80 -2.29 -3.46
N LYS A 160 -5.04 -2.76 -3.58
CA LYS A 160 -5.52 -3.35 -4.84
C LYS A 160 -5.49 -2.31 -5.96
N TYR A 161 -5.42 -2.76 -7.20
CA TYR A 161 -5.53 -1.89 -8.35
C TYR A 161 -6.93 -1.24 -8.42
N SER A 162 -7.00 -0.04 -9.03
CA SER A 162 -8.25 0.57 -9.46
C SER A 162 -8.92 -0.26 -10.57
N ALA A 163 -10.17 0.08 -10.90
CA ALA A 163 -10.72 -0.26 -12.20
C ALA A 163 -9.84 0.32 -13.31
N GLU A 164 -9.89 -0.28 -14.49
CA GLU A 164 -9.18 0.16 -15.68
C GLU A 164 -9.94 1.31 -16.35
N VAL A 165 -9.20 2.23 -16.96
CA VAL A 165 -9.75 3.25 -17.86
C VAL A 165 -9.06 3.17 -19.20
N SER A 166 -9.80 3.51 -20.27
CA SER A 166 -9.29 3.55 -21.64
C SER A 166 -9.43 4.95 -22.20
N ALA A 167 -8.48 5.37 -23.05
CA ALA A 167 -8.54 6.62 -23.79
C ALA A 167 -7.92 6.43 -25.17
N THR A 168 -8.55 7.02 -26.19
CA THR A 168 -8.04 7.06 -27.56
C THR A 168 -7.54 8.48 -27.86
N THR A 169 -6.27 8.63 -28.20
CA THR A 169 -5.66 9.91 -28.56
C THR A 169 -6.29 10.46 -29.84
N SER A 170 -6.40 11.77 -29.94
CA SER A 170 -6.95 12.43 -31.12
C SER A 170 -6.00 12.43 -32.31
N LYS A 171 -6.43 12.90 -33.47
CA LYS A 171 -5.57 13.21 -34.62
C LYS A 171 -4.74 14.46 -34.28
N ALA A 172 -3.48 14.50 -34.73
CA ALA A 172 -2.69 15.71 -34.65
C ALA A 172 -3.32 16.83 -35.49
N PRO A 173 -3.21 18.10 -35.05
CA PRO A 173 -3.60 19.23 -35.87
C PRO A 173 -2.87 19.19 -37.22
N ALA A 174 -3.54 19.65 -38.29
CA ALA A 174 -2.88 19.83 -39.56
C ALA A 174 -1.79 20.93 -39.44
N VAL A 175 -0.63 20.65 -39.98
CA VAL A 175 0.44 21.65 -40.10
C VAL A 175 -0.01 22.62 -41.20
N VAL A 176 -0.35 23.86 -40.84
CA VAL A 176 -0.57 24.93 -41.81
C VAL A 176 0.81 25.46 -42.21
N THR A 177 1.33 25.05 -43.36
CA THR A 177 2.51 25.69 -43.95
C THR A 177 2.08 27.07 -44.49
N PRO A 178 2.76 28.17 -44.10
CA PRO A 178 2.49 29.47 -44.74
C PRO A 178 2.78 29.33 -46.25
N VAL A 179 1.82 29.76 -47.09
CA VAL A 179 2.07 29.90 -48.50
C VAL A 179 2.95 31.17 -48.66
N SER A 180 4.21 30.97 -49.08
CA SER A 180 5.06 32.09 -49.48
C SER A 180 4.48 32.75 -50.73
N GLN A 181 4.12 34.03 -50.61
CA GLN A 181 3.81 34.88 -51.77
C GLN A 181 5.09 35.26 -52.48
#